data_4661d616ea953f9fec74e10d3c56e5c1
#
_entry.id   4661d616ea953f9fec74e10d3c56e5c1
#
_cell.length_a   1.000
_cell.length_b   1.000
_cell.length_c   1.000
_cell.angle_alpha   90.00
_cell.angle_beta   90.00
_cell.angle_gamma   90.00
#
_symmetry.space_group_name_H-M   'P 1'
#
loop_
_entity.id
_entity.type
_entity.pdbx_description
1 polymer ?
#
loop_
_entity_poly.entity_id
_entity_poly.type
_entity_poly.pdbx_seq_one_letter_code
_entity_poly.pdbx_strand_id
1 'polypeptide(L)'
;MKKLFFPLAALTLSLGFTSCGGDTTTETSTTTTEAGTANPADSVAAMAGDSARMAKPAGVMVDGVAMTADKDIVDNAMGAKSVSTLVSLVKQAGLVETLKGTGPFTVFAPTNSAFDKLPKAAVAALTDPANAAKLKGVLTYHVIPGRLVAADLKDGQELTTVNGEKLHIMIKDGKVMVGNGKDAPATVQIADVISKNGVTHVIDTVVLPLAK
;
A
#
# COMPACT_ATOMS: atom_id res chain seq x y z
N MET A 1 11.16 -14.81 42.16
CA MET A 1 12.61 -15.03 42.36
C MET A 1 13.06 -16.14 41.43
N LYS A 2 13.70 -15.80 40.32
CA LYS A 2 14.69 -16.66 39.62
C LYS A 2 15.25 -15.83 38.48
N LYS A 3 16.40 -15.23 38.78
CA LYS A 3 17.27 -14.55 37.81
C LYS A 3 17.99 -15.67 37.03
N LEU A 4 17.95 -15.62 35.70
CA LEU A 4 18.91 -16.37 34.88
C LEU A 4 19.73 -15.36 34.07
N PHE A 5 20.98 -15.29 34.45
CA PHE A 5 22.08 -14.68 33.72
C PHE A 5 22.46 -15.56 32.53
N PHE A 6 22.70 -14.96 31.38
CA PHE A 6 23.46 -15.61 30.30
C PHE A 6 24.58 -14.69 29.85
N PRO A 7 25.78 -15.23 29.61
CA PRO A 7 26.95 -14.46 29.40
C PRO A 7 27.25 -14.11 27.92
N LEU A 8 27.92 -13.03 27.80
CA LEU A 8 28.64 -12.44 26.71
C LEU A 8 29.65 -13.44 26.07
N ALA A 9 29.57 -13.62 24.76
CA ALA A 9 30.68 -14.18 23.98
C ALA A 9 30.99 -13.26 22.81
N ALA A 10 32.08 -12.54 22.98
CA ALA A 10 32.77 -11.82 21.93
C ALA A 10 33.51 -12.82 21.02
N LEU A 11 33.38 -12.66 19.72
CA LEU A 11 34.33 -13.26 18.78
C LEU A 11 34.66 -12.27 17.68
N THR A 12 35.83 -11.69 17.83
CA THR A 12 36.55 -10.91 16.83
C THR A 12 37.21 -11.87 15.83
N LEU A 13 37.06 -11.62 14.55
CA LEU A 13 38.04 -12.09 13.56
C LEU A 13 38.19 -11.10 12.42
N SER A 14 39.28 -10.43 12.44
CA SER A 14 39.90 -9.62 11.40
C SER A 14 40.65 -10.53 10.41
N LEU A 15 40.77 -10.09 9.15
CA LEU A 15 41.81 -10.27 8.14
C LEU A 15 41.17 -9.84 6.81
N GLY A 16 41.55 -8.84 6.04
CA GLY A 16 42.86 -8.43 5.64
C GLY A 16 43.25 -9.10 4.32
N PHE A 17 43.36 -8.30 3.26
CA PHE A 17 44.31 -8.46 2.13
C PHE A 17 43.76 -7.62 0.97
N THR A 18 44.45 -6.50 0.68
CA THR A 18 45.52 -6.22 -0.30
C THR A 18 45.04 -6.37 -1.75
N SER A 19 44.97 -5.23 -2.46
CA SER A 19 46.01 -4.53 -3.20
C SER A 19 46.44 -5.23 -4.49
N CYS A 20 46.35 -4.49 -5.55
CA CYS A 20 47.18 -4.29 -6.75
C CYS A 20 46.24 -3.91 -7.90
N GLY A 21 46.33 -2.82 -8.61
CA GLY A 21 47.52 -2.07 -9.01
C GLY A 21 47.69 -2.15 -10.51
N GLY A 22 47.84 -0.99 -11.15
CA GLY A 22 48.46 -0.82 -12.46
C GLY A 22 47.45 -0.81 -13.64
N ASP A 23 47.54 -0.03 -14.64
CA ASP A 23 48.34 1.10 -15.05
C ASP A 23 47.66 1.69 -16.30
N THR A 24 47.70 2.99 -16.39
CA THR A 24 47.89 3.89 -17.51
C THR A 24 48.05 3.25 -18.90
N THR A 25 47.33 3.69 -19.91
CA THR A 25 47.92 4.41 -21.03
C THR A 25 46.84 5.06 -21.90
N THR A 26 47.01 6.35 -22.07
CA THR A 26 46.57 7.26 -23.12
C THR A 26 47.02 6.73 -24.48
N GLU A 27 46.18 6.84 -25.53
CA GLU A 27 46.59 7.47 -26.76
C GLU A 27 45.38 7.74 -27.71
N THR A 28 45.43 8.92 -28.19
CA THR A 28 44.75 9.65 -29.26
C THR A 28 45.12 9.05 -30.63
N SER A 29 44.15 9.01 -31.56
CA SER A 29 44.31 9.45 -32.97
C SER A 29 43.08 9.11 -33.81
N THR A 30 42.35 10.09 -34.22
CA THR A 30 42.18 10.72 -35.54
C THR A 30 41.84 9.82 -36.75
N THR A 31 40.67 10.13 -37.33
CA THR A 31 40.33 10.39 -38.75
C THR A 31 40.32 9.22 -39.73
N THR A 32 39.25 8.98 -40.40
CA THR A 32 38.88 9.29 -41.80
C THR A 32 37.85 8.33 -42.32
N THR A 33 36.72 8.89 -42.75
CA THR A 33 35.89 8.63 -43.91
C THR A 33 36.11 7.36 -44.71
N GLU A 34 35.09 6.51 -44.91
CA GLU A 34 34.45 6.31 -46.21
C GLU A 34 33.24 5.38 -46.17
N ALA A 35 32.35 5.64 -47.08
CA ALA A 35 31.05 5.08 -47.33
C ALA A 35 31.13 3.60 -47.77
N GLY A 36 30.10 2.83 -47.40
CA GLY A 36 29.89 1.48 -47.92
C GLY A 36 28.65 0.79 -47.38
N THR A 37 27.55 1.08 -47.93
CA THR A 37 26.38 0.26 -48.35
C THR A 37 26.18 -1.15 -47.76
N ALA A 38 24.94 -1.33 -47.31
CA ALA A 38 24.16 -2.58 -47.30
C ALA A 38 24.14 -3.47 -46.05
N ASN A 39 23.08 -3.31 -45.26
CA ASN A 39 21.98 -4.25 -44.91
C ASN A 39 22.28 -5.63 -44.29
N PRO A 40 21.18 -6.15 -43.73
CA PRO A 40 20.71 -6.05 -42.35
C PRO A 40 20.69 -7.44 -41.70
N ALA A 41 20.53 -7.49 -40.49
CA ALA A 41 20.22 -8.62 -39.64
C ALA A 41 21.31 -8.91 -38.61
N ASP A 42 20.82 -8.92 -37.40
CA ASP A 42 21.55 -9.34 -36.20
C ASP A 42 22.28 -8.23 -35.42
N SER A 43 21.51 -7.58 -34.57
CA SER A 43 21.96 -7.11 -33.25
C SER A 43 20.81 -6.42 -32.50
N VAL A 44 19.80 -7.17 -32.17
CA VAL A 44 18.79 -6.75 -31.17
C VAL A 44 18.94 -7.58 -29.88
N ALA A 45 20.11 -7.51 -29.29
CA ALA A 45 20.32 -8.16 -28.00
C ALA A 45 21.31 -7.35 -27.16
N ALA A 46 20.95 -6.16 -26.73
CA ALA A 46 21.57 -5.50 -25.58
C ALA A 46 20.99 -4.09 -25.35
N MET A 47 19.68 -3.91 -25.24
CA MET A 47 19.08 -2.74 -24.59
C MET A 47 17.71 -3.09 -24.00
N ALA A 48 17.63 -4.19 -23.29
CA ALA A 48 16.44 -4.60 -22.53
C ALA A 48 16.71 -4.48 -21.02
N GLY A 49 17.36 -3.43 -20.58
CA GLY A 49 17.77 -3.27 -19.18
C GLY A 49 17.16 -2.11 -18.43
N ASP A 50 16.59 -1.10 -19.10
CA ASP A 50 16.19 0.12 -18.39
C ASP A 50 14.72 0.53 -18.57
N SER A 51 13.98 -0.08 -19.50
CA SER A 51 12.56 0.20 -19.70
C SER A 51 11.65 -0.54 -18.73
N ALA A 52 12.15 -1.50 -17.99
CA ALA A 52 11.35 -2.25 -17.00
C ALA A 52 11.14 -1.49 -15.68
N ARG A 53 11.82 -0.37 -15.48
CA ARG A 53 11.66 0.45 -14.25
C ARG A 53 10.60 1.54 -14.36
N MET A 54 10.09 1.80 -15.55
CA MET A 54 8.97 2.71 -15.81
C MET A 54 7.71 2.00 -16.30
N ALA A 55 7.62 0.69 -16.16
CA ALA A 55 6.36 0.01 -16.32
C ALA A 55 5.44 0.53 -15.21
N LYS A 56 4.56 1.46 -15.58
CA LYS A 56 3.38 1.83 -14.80
C LYS A 56 2.81 0.54 -14.21
N PRO A 57 2.74 0.42 -12.87
CA PRO A 57 2.30 -0.84 -12.28
C PRO A 57 0.96 -1.19 -12.90
N ALA A 58 0.90 -2.37 -13.50
CA ALA A 58 -0.34 -2.92 -14.03
C ALA A 58 -1.34 -2.85 -12.88
N GLY A 59 -2.42 -2.08 -13.06
CA GLY A 59 -3.38 -1.83 -12.00
C GLY A 59 -3.90 -3.14 -11.42
N VAL A 60 -4.11 -3.18 -10.13
CA VAL A 60 -4.72 -4.34 -9.46
C VAL A 60 -6.15 -4.46 -9.96
N MET A 61 -6.55 -5.67 -10.38
CA MET A 61 -7.91 -5.92 -10.80
C MET A 61 -8.80 -6.12 -9.57
N VAL A 62 -9.83 -5.30 -9.44
CA VAL A 62 -10.88 -5.43 -8.42
C VAL A 62 -12.21 -5.54 -9.16
N ASP A 63 -12.95 -6.62 -8.96
CA ASP A 63 -14.25 -6.89 -9.63
C ASP A 63 -14.19 -6.82 -11.18
N GLY A 64 -13.05 -7.17 -11.78
CA GLY A 64 -12.87 -7.08 -13.23
C GLY A 64 -12.58 -5.65 -13.71
N VAL A 65 -12.44 -4.68 -12.83
CA VAL A 65 -12.06 -3.31 -13.15
C VAL A 65 -10.59 -3.07 -12.77
N ALA A 66 -9.81 -2.56 -13.72
CA ALA A 66 -8.42 -2.19 -13.45
C ALA A 66 -8.37 -0.91 -12.59
N MET A 67 -7.81 -1.05 -11.40
CA MET A 67 -7.46 0.06 -10.52
C MET A 67 -6.09 0.57 -10.91
N THR A 68 -6.01 1.78 -11.42
CA THR A 68 -4.77 2.32 -11.97
C THR A 68 -4.23 3.46 -11.11
N ALA A 69 -2.91 3.61 -11.12
CA ALA A 69 -2.22 4.67 -10.37
C ALA A 69 -2.48 6.08 -10.91
N ASP A 70 -3.15 6.22 -12.06
CA ASP A 70 -3.54 7.53 -12.62
C ASP A 70 -4.76 8.13 -11.98
N LYS A 71 -5.58 7.28 -11.35
CA LYS A 71 -6.83 7.68 -10.71
C LYS A 71 -6.60 7.89 -9.22
N ASP A 72 -7.41 8.78 -8.65
CA ASP A 72 -7.44 8.96 -7.22
C ASP A 72 -8.06 7.75 -6.51
N ILE A 73 -7.83 7.63 -5.21
CA ILE A 73 -8.42 6.58 -4.37
C ILE A 73 -9.95 6.51 -4.55
N VAL A 74 -10.62 7.66 -4.58
CA VAL A 74 -12.09 7.74 -4.73
C VAL A 74 -12.53 7.30 -6.11
N ASP A 75 -11.82 7.71 -7.16
CA ASP A 75 -12.16 7.36 -8.55
C ASP A 75 -11.94 5.87 -8.83
N ASN A 76 -10.88 5.29 -8.26
CA ASN A 76 -10.67 3.84 -8.26
C ASN A 76 -11.79 3.13 -7.51
N ALA A 77 -12.14 3.57 -6.31
CA ALA A 77 -13.21 2.97 -5.52
C ALA A 77 -14.58 3.05 -6.20
N MET A 78 -14.87 4.14 -6.93
CA MET A 78 -16.12 4.25 -7.70
C MET A 78 -16.21 3.25 -8.84
N GLY A 79 -15.09 2.77 -9.37
CA GLY A 79 -15.04 1.72 -10.38
C GLY A 79 -15.30 0.31 -9.82
N ALA A 80 -15.08 0.09 -8.55
CA ALA A 80 -15.24 -1.21 -7.90
C ALA A 80 -16.64 -1.42 -7.34
N LYS A 81 -17.33 -2.43 -7.84
CA LYS A 81 -18.69 -2.78 -7.37
C LYS A 81 -18.66 -3.28 -5.92
N SER A 82 -17.61 -3.98 -5.50
CA SER A 82 -17.48 -4.56 -4.16
C SER A 82 -17.39 -3.54 -3.03
N VAL A 83 -17.06 -2.28 -3.33
CA VAL A 83 -16.95 -1.20 -2.33
C VAL A 83 -17.95 -0.05 -2.57
N SER A 84 -19.00 -0.28 -3.35
CA SER A 84 -20.00 0.73 -3.71
C SER A 84 -20.71 1.32 -2.49
N THR A 85 -20.99 0.50 -1.46
CA THR A 85 -21.56 0.96 -0.20
C THR A 85 -20.63 1.96 0.50
N LEU A 86 -19.32 1.65 0.56
CA LEU A 86 -18.31 2.56 1.12
C LEU A 86 -18.31 3.91 0.38
N VAL A 87 -18.32 3.89 -0.95
CA VAL A 87 -18.34 5.11 -1.76
C VAL A 87 -19.56 5.98 -1.45
N SER A 88 -20.72 5.35 -1.30
CA SER A 88 -21.96 6.06 -0.92
C SER A 88 -21.85 6.72 0.45
N LEU A 89 -21.28 6.01 1.42
CA LEU A 89 -21.06 6.52 2.78
C LEU A 89 -20.01 7.66 2.80
N VAL A 90 -18.94 7.56 2.01
CA VAL A 90 -17.93 8.62 1.88
C VAL A 90 -18.53 9.90 1.27
N LYS A 91 -19.41 9.76 0.27
CA LYS A 91 -20.16 10.88 -0.31
C LYS A 91 -21.10 11.52 0.72
N GLN A 92 -21.85 10.70 1.47
CA GLN A 92 -22.76 11.14 2.51
C GLN A 92 -22.03 11.86 3.66
N ALA A 93 -20.85 11.39 4.03
CA ALA A 93 -20.01 12.02 5.06
C ALA A 93 -19.28 13.30 4.60
N GLY A 94 -19.36 13.65 3.30
CA GLY A 94 -18.64 14.79 2.73
C GLY A 94 -17.12 14.64 2.73
N LEU A 95 -16.59 13.41 2.79
CA LEU A 95 -15.16 13.13 2.86
C LEU A 95 -14.50 12.96 1.48
N VAL A 96 -15.25 13.08 0.39
CA VAL A 96 -14.75 12.94 -0.98
C VAL A 96 -13.59 13.89 -1.24
N GLU A 97 -13.74 15.17 -0.93
CA GLU A 97 -12.71 16.19 -1.12
C GLU A 97 -11.48 15.93 -0.24
N THR A 98 -11.69 15.46 0.99
CA THR A 98 -10.59 15.09 1.89
C THR A 98 -9.77 13.93 1.33
N LEU A 99 -10.43 12.91 0.79
CA LEU A 99 -9.78 11.74 0.20
C LEU A 99 -9.22 12.00 -1.21
N LYS A 100 -9.67 13.04 -1.90
CA LYS A 100 -9.08 13.52 -3.17
C LYS A 100 -7.92 14.49 -2.94
N GLY A 101 -7.71 14.95 -1.71
CA GLY A 101 -6.61 15.84 -1.35
C GLY A 101 -5.24 15.32 -1.70
N THR A 102 -4.25 16.20 -1.58
CA THR A 102 -2.83 15.90 -1.84
C THR A 102 -2.26 15.01 -0.75
N GLY A 103 -2.69 13.72 -0.67
CA GLY A 103 -2.13 12.72 0.25
C GLY A 103 -0.60 12.69 0.30
N PRO A 104 0.07 11.67 0.68
CA PRO A 104 -0.37 10.28 0.54
C PRO A 104 -1.30 9.79 1.66
N PHE A 105 -2.27 8.95 1.27
CA PHE A 105 -3.18 8.29 2.21
C PHE A 105 -3.15 6.79 2.01
N THR A 106 -3.36 6.05 3.10
CA THR A 106 -3.66 4.63 3.04
C THR A 106 -5.09 4.42 3.53
N VAL A 107 -5.91 3.78 2.72
CA VAL A 107 -7.33 3.55 3.01
C VAL A 107 -7.60 2.06 3.12
N PHE A 108 -8.20 1.65 4.23
CA PHE A 108 -8.75 0.31 4.38
C PHE A 108 -10.22 0.32 3.95
N ALA A 109 -10.49 -0.21 2.76
CA ALA A 109 -11.81 -0.19 2.13
C ALA A 109 -12.58 -1.48 2.43
N PRO A 110 -13.60 -1.46 3.30
CA PRO A 110 -14.44 -2.62 3.52
C PRO A 110 -15.34 -2.91 2.31
N THR A 111 -15.48 -4.20 1.99
CA THR A 111 -16.38 -4.67 0.95
C THR A 111 -17.85 -4.52 1.35
N ASN A 112 -18.77 -4.60 0.37
CA ASN A 112 -20.21 -4.64 0.66
C ASN A 112 -20.55 -5.78 1.62
N SER A 113 -19.96 -6.97 1.43
CA SER A 113 -20.12 -8.10 2.34
C SER A 113 -19.60 -7.83 3.76
N ALA A 114 -18.65 -6.90 3.93
CA ALA A 114 -18.20 -6.48 5.25
C ALA A 114 -19.30 -5.74 6.02
N PHE A 115 -20.11 -4.95 5.33
CA PHE A 115 -21.27 -4.29 5.94
C PHE A 115 -22.40 -5.27 6.27
N ASP A 116 -22.57 -6.33 5.47
CA ASP A 116 -23.57 -7.38 5.75
C ASP A 116 -23.27 -8.17 7.02
N LYS A 117 -21.98 -8.25 7.41
CA LYS A 117 -21.55 -8.87 8.67
C LYS A 117 -21.87 -8.03 9.92
N LEU A 118 -22.11 -6.73 9.73
CA LEU A 118 -22.45 -5.85 10.84
C LEU A 118 -23.90 -6.07 11.30
N PRO A 119 -24.19 -5.85 12.60
CA PRO A 119 -25.56 -5.81 13.07
C PRO A 119 -26.37 -4.76 12.29
N LYS A 120 -27.59 -5.09 11.89
CA LYS A 120 -28.47 -4.17 11.15
C LYS A 120 -28.62 -2.80 11.81
N ALA A 121 -28.62 -2.78 13.15
CA ALA A 121 -28.68 -1.55 13.94
C ALA A 121 -27.42 -0.68 13.73
N ALA A 122 -26.22 -1.30 13.60
CA ALA A 122 -24.98 -0.57 13.34
C ALA A 122 -24.98 0.01 11.92
N VAL A 123 -25.40 -0.77 10.92
CA VAL A 123 -25.52 -0.29 9.53
C VAL A 123 -26.53 0.85 9.45
N ALA A 124 -27.71 0.70 10.06
CA ALA A 124 -28.71 1.75 10.10
C ALA A 124 -28.17 3.04 10.76
N ALA A 125 -27.43 2.90 11.87
CA ALA A 125 -26.81 4.03 12.54
C ALA A 125 -25.73 4.72 11.67
N LEU A 126 -25.01 3.97 10.83
CA LEU A 126 -24.00 4.54 9.93
C LEU A 126 -24.61 5.21 8.68
N THR A 127 -25.76 4.73 8.22
CA THR A 127 -26.46 5.29 7.06
C THR A 127 -27.39 6.44 7.41
N ASP A 128 -27.69 6.63 8.70
CA ASP A 128 -28.55 7.70 9.19
C ASP A 128 -27.85 9.07 9.08
N PRO A 129 -28.42 10.03 8.35
CA PRO A 129 -27.88 11.40 8.26
C PRO A 129 -27.72 12.08 9.63
N ALA A 130 -28.56 11.76 10.61
CA ALA A 130 -28.45 12.28 11.97
C ALA A 130 -27.15 11.84 12.68
N ASN A 131 -26.56 10.74 12.25
CA ASN A 131 -25.31 10.19 12.78
C ASN A 131 -24.08 10.48 11.91
N ALA A 132 -24.11 11.51 11.07
CA ALA A 132 -23.01 11.88 10.17
C ALA A 132 -21.65 12.04 10.89
N ALA A 133 -21.65 12.51 12.13
CA ALA A 133 -20.43 12.62 12.93
C ALA A 133 -19.83 11.25 13.26
N LYS A 134 -20.65 10.26 13.61
CA LYS A 134 -20.22 8.88 13.87
C LYS A 134 -19.71 8.23 12.59
N LEU A 135 -20.45 8.39 11.49
CA LEU A 135 -20.04 7.92 10.17
C LEU A 135 -18.67 8.49 9.79
N LYS A 136 -18.48 9.81 9.94
CA LYS A 136 -17.20 10.47 9.68
C LYS A 136 -16.09 9.88 10.57
N GLY A 137 -16.34 9.65 11.87
CA GLY A 137 -15.40 9.02 12.78
C GLY A 137 -14.99 7.63 12.32
N VAL A 138 -15.93 6.78 11.91
CA VAL A 138 -15.65 5.44 11.39
C VAL A 138 -14.87 5.52 10.08
N LEU A 139 -15.23 6.38 9.14
CA LEU A 139 -14.54 6.52 7.86
C LEU A 139 -13.11 7.05 8.06
N THR A 140 -12.90 8.05 8.92
CA THR A 140 -11.56 8.58 9.23
C THR A 140 -10.71 7.58 10.01
N TYR A 141 -11.33 6.64 10.73
CA TYR A 141 -10.64 5.52 11.37
C TYR A 141 -10.05 4.53 10.36
N HIS A 142 -10.65 4.39 9.18
CA HIS A 142 -10.12 3.56 8.10
C HIS A 142 -9.07 4.26 7.23
N VAL A 143 -8.77 5.53 7.50
CA VAL A 143 -7.80 6.32 6.76
C VAL A 143 -6.57 6.58 7.61
N ILE A 144 -5.40 6.28 7.07
CA ILE A 144 -4.10 6.52 7.70
C ILE A 144 -3.35 7.54 6.86
N PRO A 145 -2.78 8.57 7.47
CA PRO A 145 -1.89 9.49 6.78
C PRO A 145 -0.58 8.75 6.45
N GLY A 146 -0.16 8.84 5.21
CA GLY A 146 1.03 8.16 4.70
C GLY A 146 0.69 7.09 3.66
N ARG A 147 1.69 6.73 2.87
CA ARG A 147 1.60 5.64 1.88
C ARG A 147 2.21 4.39 2.49
N LEU A 148 1.39 3.43 2.78
CA LEU A 148 1.80 2.13 3.30
C LEU A 148 1.35 1.05 2.32
N VAL A 149 2.30 0.28 1.81
CA VAL A 149 2.04 -0.93 1.03
C VAL A 149 2.08 -2.14 1.96
N ALA A 150 1.55 -3.28 1.50
CA ALA A 150 1.52 -4.49 2.33
C ALA A 150 2.90 -4.91 2.84
N ALA A 151 3.96 -4.63 2.08
CA ALA A 151 5.34 -4.91 2.47
C ALA A 151 5.84 -4.02 3.63
N ASP A 152 5.24 -2.87 3.85
CA ASP A 152 5.58 -1.95 4.94
C ASP A 152 4.84 -2.29 6.25
N LEU A 153 3.82 -3.14 6.15
CA LEU A 153 3.01 -3.55 7.29
C LEU A 153 3.72 -4.67 8.05
N LYS A 154 3.88 -4.49 9.36
CA LYS A 154 4.54 -5.45 10.24
C LYS A 154 3.57 -5.98 11.28
N ASP A 155 3.76 -7.22 11.66
CA ASP A 155 3.00 -7.83 12.74
C ASP A 155 3.19 -7.07 14.06
N GLY A 156 2.07 -6.82 14.77
CA GLY A 156 2.07 -6.03 15.99
C GLY A 156 2.23 -4.52 15.80
N GLN A 157 2.27 -4.03 14.56
CA GLN A 157 2.39 -2.60 14.28
C GLN A 157 1.11 -1.84 14.63
N GLU A 158 1.27 -0.70 15.28
CA GLU A 158 0.20 0.25 15.55
C GLU A 158 0.28 1.44 14.58
N LEU A 159 -0.80 1.71 13.89
CA LEU A 159 -0.91 2.82 12.96
C LEU A 159 -1.89 3.85 13.50
N THR A 160 -1.48 5.11 13.55
CA THR A 160 -2.36 6.21 13.95
C THR A 160 -3.22 6.63 12.78
N THR A 161 -4.53 6.54 12.95
CA THR A 161 -5.51 6.90 11.92
C THR A 161 -5.80 8.41 11.92
N VAL A 162 -6.44 8.91 10.87
CA VAL A 162 -6.89 10.32 10.79
C VAL A 162 -7.88 10.66 11.92
N ASN A 163 -8.59 9.66 12.44
CA ASN A 163 -9.46 9.81 13.61
C ASN A 163 -8.68 10.01 14.93
N GLY A 164 -7.36 9.81 14.93
CA GLY A 164 -6.50 9.91 16.12
C GLY A 164 -6.43 8.65 16.97
N GLU A 165 -7.17 7.61 16.61
CA GLU A 165 -7.12 6.31 17.28
C GLU A 165 -6.11 5.38 16.60
N LYS A 166 -5.68 4.35 17.32
CA LYS A 166 -4.72 3.37 16.82
C LYS A 166 -5.43 2.20 16.15
N LEU A 167 -4.88 1.79 15.01
CA LEU A 167 -5.26 0.59 14.29
C LEU A 167 -4.10 -0.41 14.40
N HIS A 168 -4.41 -1.62 14.82
CA HIS A 168 -3.43 -2.68 15.03
C HIS A 168 -3.32 -3.55 13.80
N ILE A 169 -2.11 -3.77 13.34
CA ILE A 169 -1.80 -4.69 12.25
C ILE A 169 -1.40 -6.03 12.85
N MET A 170 -1.94 -7.10 12.33
CA MET A 170 -1.56 -8.47 12.64
C MET A 170 -1.28 -9.22 11.35
N ILE A 171 -0.26 -10.07 11.35
CA ILE A 171 0.04 -10.95 10.23
C ILE A 171 -0.08 -12.39 10.70
N LYS A 172 -1.07 -13.09 10.16
CA LYS A 172 -1.30 -14.49 10.48
C LYS A 172 -1.45 -15.29 9.19
N ASP A 173 -0.75 -16.42 9.12
CA ASP A 173 -0.76 -17.33 7.96
C ASP A 173 -0.47 -16.59 6.62
N GLY A 174 0.44 -15.60 6.66
CA GLY A 174 0.79 -14.78 5.50
C GLY A 174 -0.27 -13.76 5.08
N LYS A 175 -1.35 -13.61 5.85
CA LYS A 175 -2.42 -12.64 5.59
C LYS A 175 -2.30 -11.46 6.54
N VAL A 176 -2.41 -10.27 5.97
CA VAL A 176 -2.48 -9.04 6.75
C VAL A 176 -3.90 -8.90 7.29
N MET A 177 -3.99 -8.64 8.57
CA MET A 177 -5.23 -8.38 9.28
C MET A 177 -5.13 -7.04 9.99
N VAL A 178 -6.25 -6.35 10.09
CA VAL A 178 -6.32 -5.04 10.74
C VAL A 178 -7.46 -5.02 11.76
N GLY A 179 -7.22 -4.40 12.90
CA GLY A 179 -8.22 -4.38 13.97
C GLY A 179 -8.01 -3.26 14.97
N ASN A 180 -8.96 -3.11 15.88
CA ASN A 180 -8.91 -2.15 16.98
C ASN A 180 -8.32 -2.75 18.28
N GLY A 181 -7.84 -3.99 18.23
CA GLY A 181 -7.29 -4.72 19.38
C GLY A 181 -8.32 -5.35 20.32
N LYS A 182 -9.62 -5.13 20.11
CA LYS A 182 -10.70 -5.70 20.93
C LYS A 182 -11.64 -6.60 20.12
N ASP A 183 -12.04 -6.14 18.94
CA ASP A 183 -12.96 -6.86 18.08
C ASP A 183 -12.22 -7.82 17.14
N ALA A 184 -12.97 -8.68 16.47
CA ALA A 184 -12.39 -9.57 15.48
C ALA A 184 -11.69 -8.75 14.37
N PRO A 185 -10.43 -9.07 14.05
CA PRO A 185 -9.70 -8.32 13.05
C PRO A 185 -10.28 -8.56 11.64
N ALA A 186 -10.22 -7.54 10.81
CA ALA A 186 -10.56 -7.61 9.40
C ALA A 186 -9.39 -8.16 8.60
N THR A 187 -9.63 -9.07 7.68
CA THR A 187 -8.61 -9.62 6.80
C THR A 187 -8.50 -8.80 5.52
N VAL A 188 -7.29 -8.48 5.11
CA VAL A 188 -7.03 -7.86 3.81
C VAL A 188 -7.22 -8.89 2.72
N GLN A 189 -8.20 -8.65 1.84
CA GLN A 189 -8.53 -9.51 0.70
C GLN A 189 -7.70 -9.15 -0.53
N ILE A 190 -7.57 -7.84 -0.79
CA ILE A 190 -6.78 -7.30 -1.89
C ILE A 190 -5.91 -6.20 -1.30
N ALA A 191 -4.61 -6.38 -1.42
CA ALA A 191 -3.64 -5.39 -0.98
C ALA A 191 -3.11 -4.55 -2.16
N ASP A 192 -2.45 -3.45 -1.84
CA ASP A 192 -1.65 -2.65 -2.77
C ASP A 192 -2.40 -2.15 -4.02
N VAL A 193 -3.65 -1.75 -3.85
CA VAL A 193 -4.36 -0.99 -4.88
C VAL A 193 -3.78 0.42 -4.92
N ILE A 194 -2.81 0.62 -5.79
CA ILE A 194 -2.07 1.87 -5.91
C ILE A 194 -2.93 2.91 -6.66
N SER A 195 -3.05 4.07 -6.08
CA SER A 195 -3.73 5.24 -6.62
C SER A 195 -2.78 6.44 -6.66
N LYS A 196 -3.14 7.49 -7.40
CA LYS A 196 -2.35 8.72 -7.55
C LYS A 196 -2.00 9.35 -6.19
N ASN A 197 -2.95 9.40 -5.28
CA ASN A 197 -2.84 10.06 -3.98
C ASN A 197 -2.74 9.09 -2.80
N GLY A 198 -2.50 7.80 -3.04
CA GLY A 198 -2.28 6.83 -1.96
C GLY A 198 -2.45 5.37 -2.34
N VAL A 199 -2.70 4.54 -1.33
CA VAL A 199 -2.88 3.10 -1.47
C VAL A 199 -4.20 2.68 -0.82
N THR A 200 -4.90 1.73 -1.42
CA THR A 200 -6.11 1.15 -0.84
C THR A 200 -5.91 -0.33 -0.59
N HIS A 201 -6.30 -0.79 0.59
CA HIS A 201 -6.38 -2.20 0.96
C HIS A 201 -7.83 -2.59 1.15
N VAL A 202 -8.30 -3.57 0.41
CA VAL A 202 -9.68 -4.06 0.51
C VAL A 202 -9.77 -5.07 1.64
N ILE A 203 -10.69 -4.84 2.58
CA ILE A 203 -10.90 -5.67 3.78
C ILE A 203 -12.29 -6.32 3.80
N ASP A 204 -12.38 -7.47 4.45
CA ASP A 204 -13.60 -8.31 4.51
C ASP A 204 -14.52 -8.00 5.69
N THR A 205 -14.12 -7.10 6.57
CA THR A 205 -14.88 -6.72 7.77
C THR A 205 -14.69 -5.24 8.06
N VAL A 206 -15.71 -4.56 8.53
CA VAL A 206 -15.63 -3.15 8.95
C VAL A 206 -15.02 -3.09 10.35
N VAL A 207 -13.93 -2.35 10.51
CA VAL A 207 -13.32 -2.11 11.82
C VAL A 207 -13.94 -0.87 12.45
N LEU A 208 -14.52 -1.03 13.61
CA LEU A 208 -15.15 0.08 14.32
C LEU A 208 -14.15 0.75 15.28
N PRO A 209 -14.15 2.09 15.41
CA PRO A 209 -13.36 2.76 16.43
C PRO A 209 -13.86 2.35 17.82
N LEU A 210 -12.98 2.36 18.81
CA LEU A 210 -13.38 2.11 20.18
C LEU A 210 -14.25 3.27 20.65
N ALA A 211 -15.49 2.95 21.05
CA ALA A 211 -16.38 3.97 21.59
C ALA A 211 -15.72 4.65 22.80
N LYS A 212 -15.52 5.96 22.70
CA LYS A 212 -15.14 6.82 23.82
C LYS A 212 -16.32 7.09 24.70
#